data_efb670e59c441f9b069b224620f5b32d
#
_entry.id   efb670e59c441f9b069b224620f5b32d
#
_cell.length_a   1.000
_cell.length_b   1.000
_cell.length_c   1.000
_cell.angle_alpha   90.00
_cell.angle_beta   90.00
_cell.angle_gamma   90.00
#
_symmetry.space_group_name_H-M   'P 1'
#
loop_
_entity.id
_entity.type
_entity.pdbx_description
1 polymer ?
#
loop_
_entity_poly.entity_id
_entity_poly.type
_entity_poly.pdbx_seq_one_letter_code
_entity_poly.pdbx_strand_id
1 'polypeptide(L)'
;MIPDISLFSLKKNWDAAVAGLIGALLIYFFTRHGGIGLEPDSIVYLSTARSVAHGSGFFEFEGIPMTDFPVGYPLFLSIIIFISRVDIVQSGHIVNMFLYFSLIYLCGGIINHISTRTKWVKIPFLILIVFSPALLTLYTYLLSETLFLLMTLLFFVALHQYGQKKTILTLVVVALIAGLSCIVRYAGVTLVGAAGLMILLDKKLVLKKKIGHLLLFGTIGIAFLVANLVRNSLITGMLTGDREKSLTSFFENIQKYAYVFGDFFYFHDLPLAFVILIGVSFFVFYIYSHIIHFYKSNRYYNYWNICGTYFVVYTIFIVLSATFSRFEGLNMRLLSPLYLSCLLPLTFVTPWVISKLNGWKRYGLISVFVILFVVINYYQYKDNRVFYQAATEAGLPGYAEDSWRNSPILNYIKSDKKRFKEGTRIYSDGNEAVYLFTGLQADLVPHVESKGDYENFKEEQQNDYYLVWFYDCADPEYVSLVKLLKENYYVELASAPEGRLYFHPSSKVNQTK
;
A
#
# COMPACT_ATOMS: atom_id res chain seq x y z
N MET A 1 -25.54 8.75 -16.09
CA MET A 1 -25.53 7.62 -17.06
C MET A 1 -24.35 6.73 -16.74
N ILE A 2 -24.67 5.54 -16.31
CA ILE A 2 -23.87 4.51 -15.66
C ILE A 2 -22.67 4.08 -16.51
N PRO A 3 -21.52 3.67 -15.91
CA PRO A 3 -20.37 3.07 -16.61
C PRO A 3 -20.83 2.02 -17.62
N ASP A 4 -20.05 1.77 -18.66
CA ASP A 4 -20.37 0.74 -19.66
C ASP A 4 -20.73 -0.57 -18.94
N ILE A 5 -22.04 -0.79 -18.78
CA ILE A 5 -22.63 -1.89 -17.99
C ILE A 5 -22.06 -3.25 -18.41
N SER A 6 -21.48 -3.33 -19.62
CA SER A 6 -20.84 -4.56 -20.11
C SER A 6 -19.60 -4.97 -19.32
N LEU A 7 -18.85 -4.01 -18.71
CA LEU A 7 -17.71 -4.28 -17.82
C LEU A 7 -18.17 -5.00 -16.53
N PHE A 8 -19.35 -4.65 -16.04
CA PHE A 8 -19.92 -5.17 -14.79
C PHE A 8 -20.94 -6.30 -15.03
N SER A 9 -21.13 -6.73 -16.30
CA SER A 9 -22.04 -7.82 -16.62
C SER A 9 -21.49 -9.17 -16.16
N LEU A 10 -22.10 -9.76 -15.15
CA LEU A 10 -21.73 -11.06 -14.61
C LEU A 10 -21.76 -12.16 -15.71
N LYS A 11 -22.74 -12.11 -16.63
CA LYS A 11 -22.82 -13.05 -17.77
C LYS A 11 -21.58 -13.03 -18.67
N LYS A 12 -20.94 -11.86 -18.82
CA LYS A 12 -19.73 -11.70 -19.67
C LYS A 12 -18.44 -11.95 -18.89
N ASN A 13 -18.45 -11.81 -17.57
CA ASN A 13 -17.28 -11.85 -16.69
C ASN A 13 -17.38 -12.95 -15.62
N TRP A 14 -18.16 -14.01 -15.85
CA TRP A 14 -18.31 -15.09 -14.87
C TRP A 14 -16.96 -15.74 -14.49
N ASP A 15 -16.05 -15.87 -15.46
CA ASP A 15 -14.68 -16.35 -15.29
C ASP A 15 -13.88 -15.46 -14.32
N ALA A 16 -14.00 -14.14 -14.44
CA ALA A 16 -13.39 -13.20 -13.50
C ALA A 16 -14.07 -13.23 -12.12
N ALA A 17 -15.37 -13.47 -12.06
CA ALA A 17 -16.07 -13.64 -10.78
C ALA A 17 -15.60 -14.91 -10.04
N VAL A 18 -15.45 -16.03 -10.76
CA VAL A 18 -14.88 -17.26 -10.19
C VAL A 18 -13.44 -17.04 -9.73
N ALA A 19 -12.61 -16.41 -10.57
CA ALA A 19 -11.24 -16.06 -10.20
C ALA A 19 -11.19 -15.16 -8.96
N GLY A 20 -12.08 -14.16 -8.88
CA GLY A 20 -12.21 -13.27 -7.70
C GLY A 20 -12.63 -14.02 -6.45
N LEU A 21 -13.57 -14.98 -6.56
CA LEU A 21 -13.96 -15.84 -5.42
C LEU A 21 -12.79 -16.70 -4.94
N ILE A 22 -12.00 -17.26 -5.85
CA ILE A 22 -10.79 -18.01 -5.50
C ILE A 22 -9.81 -17.09 -4.77
N GLY A 23 -9.56 -15.88 -5.29
CA GLY A 23 -8.70 -14.90 -4.62
C GLY A 23 -9.19 -14.54 -3.23
N ALA A 24 -10.48 -14.27 -3.05
CA ALA A 24 -11.08 -14.00 -1.75
C ALA A 24 -10.91 -15.18 -0.78
N LEU A 25 -11.13 -16.41 -1.24
CA LEU A 25 -10.91 -17.61 -0.43
C LEU A 25 -9.45 -17.80 -0.04
N LEU A 26 -8.50 -17.47 -0.91
CA LEU A 26 -7.08 -17.49 -0.55
C LEU A 26 -6.81 -16.51 0.60
N ILE A 27 -7.30 -15.26 0.52
CA ILE A 27 -7.14 -14.31 1.64
C ILE A 27 -7.73 -14.89 2.93
N TYR A 28 -8.92 -15.49 2.89
CA TYR A 28 -9.51 -16.15 4.06
C TYR A 28 -8.60 -17.24 4.63
N PHE A 29 -8.05 -18.13 3.78
CA PHE A 29 -7.19 -19.21 4.25
C PHE A 29 -5.88 -18.71 4.86
N PHE A 30 -5.27 -17.66 4.30
CA PHE A 30 -4.05 -17.07 4.84
C PHE A 30 -4.28 -16.31 6.16
N THR A 31 -5.48 -15.77 6.38
CA THR A 31 -5.79 -14.95 7.56
C THR A 31 -6.57 -15.71 8.65
N ARG A 32 -6.93 -16.97 8.44
CA ARG A 32 -7.82 -17.71 9.36
C ARG A 32 -7.20 -18.02 10.72
N HIS A 33 -5.89 -18.18 10.82
CA HIS A 33 -5.21 -18.48 12.07
C HIS A 33 -5.03 -17.23 12.93
N GLY A 34 -4.31 -16.25 12.40
CA GLY A 34 -3.91 -15.04 13.09
C GLY A 34 -4.81 -13.81 12.85
N GLY A 35 -5.83 -13.90 11.99
CA GLY A 35 -6.59 -12.73 11.53
C GLY A 35 -5.82 -11.96 10.45
N ILE A 36 -6.23 -10.71 10.21
CA ILE A 36 -5.57 -9.80 9.28
C ILE A 36 -4.16 -9.46 9.77
N GLY A 37 -3.17 -9.45 8.89
CA GLY A 37 -1.80 -9.01 9.19
C GLY A 37 -1.77 -7.53 9.57
N LEU A 38 -0.94 -7.20 10.55
CA LEU A 38 -0.81 -5.85 11.09
C LEU A 38 0.67 -5.48 11.14
N GLU A 39 1.03 -4.44 10.39
CA GLU A 39 2.33 -3.76 10.40
C GLU A 39 2.22 -2.44 11.19
N PRO A 40 3.30 -1.72 11.48
CA PRO A 40 3.26 -0.41 12.14
C PRO A 40 2.24 0.56 11.51
N ASP A 41 2.28 0.74 10.18
CA ASP A 41 1.30 1.55 9.44
C ASP A 41 -0.14 1.11 9.72
N SER A 42 -0.37 -0.21 9.85
CA SER A 42 -1.70 -0.77 10.09
C SER A 42 -2.26 -0.33 11.45
N ILE A 43 -1.39 -0.19 12.46
CA ILE A 43 -1.80 0.24 13.80
C ILE A 43 -2.20 1.72 13.80
N VAL A 44 -1.45 2.56 13.06
CA VAL A 44 -1.81 3.97 12.85
C VAL A 44 -3.18 4.06 12.16
N TYR A 45 -3.39 3.31 11.08
CA TYR A 45 -4.69 3.32 10.37
C TYR A 45 -5.83 2.81 11.25
N LEU A 46 -5.61 1.73 11.99
CA LEU A 46 -6.58 1.12 12.90
C LEU A 46 -6.99 2.08 14.02
N SER A 47 -6.01 2.64 14.72
CA SER A 47 -6.24 3.55 15.85
C SER A 47 -6.95 4.81 15.40
N THR A 48 -6.52 5.40 14.29
CA THR A 48 -7.18 6.57 13.70
C THR A 48 -8.60 6.25 13.24
N ALA A 49 -8.83 5.08 12.64
CA ALA A 49 -10.18 4.68 12.23
C ALA A 49 -11.12 4.50 13.44
N ARG A 50 -10.64 3.93 14.53
CA ARG A 50 -11.37 3.84 15.81
C ARG A 50 -11.68 5.22 16.36
N SER A 51 -10.70 6.13 16.40
CA SER A 51 -10.86 7.51 16.86
C SER A 51 -11.94 8.26 16.06
N VAL A 52 -11.90 8.17 14.72
CA VAL A 52 -12.94 8.76 13.85
C VAL A 52 -14.30 8.12 14.07
N ALA A 53 -14.38 6.79 14.18
CA ALA A 53 -15.65 6.08 14.38
C ALA A 53 -16.33 6.44 15.71
N HIS A 54 -15.56 6.82 16.75
CA HIS A 54 -16.05 7.31 18.03
C HIS A 54 -16.30 8.83 18.06
N GLY A 55 -16.03 9.54 16.95
CA GLY A 55 -16.24 10.99 16.86
C GLY A 55 -15.13 11.86 17.46
N SER A 56 -13.99 11.28 17.80
CA SER A 56 -12.83 11.99 18.39
C SER A 56 -11.97 12.71 17.36
N GLY A 57 -12.12 12.39 16.05
CA GLY A 57 -11.30 12.96 14.97
C GLY A 57 -10.15 12.05 14.53
N PHE A 58 -9.23 12.61 13.74
CA PHE A 58 -8.09 11.85 13.18
C PHE A 58 -6.90 11.88 14.14
N PHE A 59 -6.98 11.07 15.20
CA PHE A 59 -5.91 10.90 16.19
C PHE A 59 -5.38 9.47 16.16
N GLU A 60 -4.06 9.34 16.29
CA GLU A 60 -3.36 8.06 16.40
C GLU A 60 -3.43 7.52 17.83
N PHE A 61 -2.88 6.31 18.02
CA PHE A 61 -2.89 5.62 19.31
C PHE A 61 -2.05 6.35 20.38
N GLU A 62 -1.08 7.16 20.00
CA GLU A 62 -0.30 8.02 20.89
C GLU A 62 -1.09 9.26 21.36
N GLY A 63 -2.30 9.46 20.84
CA GLY A 63 -3.12 10.63 21.16
C GLY A 63 -2.76 11.88 20.37
N ILE A 64 -1.84 11.77 19.42
CA ILE A 64 -1.42 12.85 18.52
C ILE A 64 -2.25 12.87 17.24
N PRO A 65 -2.39 14.02 16.57
CA PRO A 65 -3.07 14.12 15.28
C PRO A 65 -2.31 13.36 14.19
N MET A 66 -2.96 12.46 13.46
CA MET A 66 -2.38 11.77 12.32
C MET A 66 -2.07 12.74 11.18
N THR A 67 -0.80 12.87 10.81
CA THR A 67 -0.32 13.75 9.72
C THR A 67 0.62 13.06 8.74
N ASP A 68 1.23 11.94 9.12
CA ASP A 68 2.21 11.21 8.29
C ASP A 68 1.56 10.52 7.10
N PHE A 69 0.32 10.08 7.30
CA PHE A 69 -0.49 9.44 6.28
C PHE A 69 -1.70 10.30 5.88
N PRO A 70 -2.20 10.15 4.63
CA PRO A 70 -3.45 10.76 4.23
C PRO A 70 -4.65 10.14 4.95
N VAL A 71 -5.68 10.95 5.22
CA VAL A 71 -6.84 10.56 6.05
C VAL A 71 -7.83 9.59 5.40
N GLY A 72 -7.72 9.34 4.09
CA GLY A 72 -8.77 8.62 3.35
C GLY A 72 -8.88 7.15 3.67
N TYR A 73 -7.77 6.45 3.95
CA TYR A 73 -7.84 5.04 4.32
C TYR A 73 -8.39 4.83 5.73
N PRO A 74 -7.93 5.53 6.78
CA PRO A 74 -8.59 5.51 8.08
C PRO A 74 -10.07 5.89 8.02
N LEU A 75 -10.45 6.89 7.20
CA LEU A 75 -11.85 7.25 7.00
C LEU A 75 -12.65 6.09 6.38
N PHE A 76 -12.11 5.42 5.37
CA PHE A 76 -12.73 4.23 4.78
C PHE A 76 -12.95 3.12 5.83
N LEU A 77 -11.94 2.83 6.65
CA LEU A 77 -12.04 1.84 7.73
C LEU A 77 -13.04 2.28 8.81
N SER A 78 -13.09 3.56 9.17
CA SER A 78 -14.03 4.10 10.15
C SER A 78 -15.49 3.95 9.71
N ILE A 79 -15.77 4.13 8.41
CA ILE A 79 -17.10 3.90 7.83
C ILE A 79 -17.49 2.43 7.99
N ILE A 80 -16.56 1.50 7.79
CA ILE A 80 -16.81 0.07 7.99
C ILE A 80 -17.11 -0.24 9.45
N ILE A 81 -16.31 0.28 10.40
CA ILE A 81 -16.56 0.12 11.83
C ILE A 81 -17.95 0.69 12.19
N PHE A 82 -18.28 1.88 11.70
CA PHE A 82 -19.55 2.55 11.99
C PHE A 82 -20.76 1.74 11.49
N ILE A 83 -20.68 1.18 10.27
CA ILE A 83 -21.78 0.41 9.67
C ILE A 83 -21.87 -0.99 10.27
N SER A 84 -20.75 -1.70 10.40
CA SER A 84 -20.73 -3.10 10.85
C SER A 84 -20.85 -3.24 12.36
N ARG A 85 -20.48 -2.21 13.13
CA ARG A 85 -20.30 -2.25 14.59
C ARG A 85 -19.28 -3.29 15.05
N VAL A 86 -18.41 -3.73 14.16
CA VAL A 86 -17.36 -4.71 14.42
C VAL A 86 -16.00 -4.02 14.26
N ASP A 87 -15.09 -4.31 15.18
CA ASP A 87 -13.72 -3.78 15.11
C ASP A 87 -13.00 -4.28 13.87
N ILE A 88 -12.14 -3.42 13.30
CA ILE A 88 -11.45 -3.72 12.03
C ILE A 88 -10.43 -4.86 12.16
N VAL A 89 -9.88 -5.11 13.35
CA VAL A 89 -9.00 -6.27 13.58
C VAL A 89 -9.76 -7.58 13.31
N GLN A 90 -11.07 -7.61 13.62
CA GLN A 90 -11.94 -8.76 13.40
C GLN A 90 -12.50 -8.81 11.97
N SER A 91 -12.85 -7.64 11.39
CA SER A 91 -13.53 -7.55 10.08
C SER A 91 -12.57 -7.27 8.90
N GLY A 92 -11.33 -6.87 9.15
CA GLY A 92 -10.38 -6.42 8.11
C GLY A 92 -10.08 -7.48 7.05
N HIS A 93 -10.02 -8.75 7.43
CA HIS A 93 -9.85 -9.82 6.46
C HIS A 93 -11.03 -9.92 5.48
N ILE A 94 -12.28 -9.72 5.95
CA ILE A 94 -13.48 -9.72 5.09
C ILE A 94 -13.42 -8.52 4.13
N VAL A 95 -12.99 -7.36 4.63
CA VAL A 95 -12.80 -6.16 3.81
C VAL A 95 -11.81 -6.44 2.68
N ASN A 96 -10.66 -7.00 3.01
CA ASN A 96 -9.63 -7.32 2.03
C ASN A 96 -10.05 -8.45 1.06
N MET A 97 -10.83 -9.43 1.51
CA MET A 97 -11.47 -10.41 0.62
C MET A 97 -12.34 -9.73 -0.44
N PHE A 98 -13.15 -8.76 -0.02
CA PHE A 98 -14.01 -8.00 -0.94
C PHE A 98 -13.20 -7.10 -1.88
N LEU A 99 -12.17 -6.42 -1.38
CA LEU A 99 -11.28 -5.58 -2.18
C LEU A 99 -10.52 -6.41 -3.22
N TYR A 100 -9.99 -7.58 -2.83
CA TYR A 100 -9.26 -8.46 -3.75
C TYR A 100 -10.17 -9.10 -4.80
N PHE A 101 -11.37 -9.56 -4.39
CA PHE A 101 -12.40 -9.99 -5.34
C PHE A 101 -12.68 -8.90 -6.38
N SER A 102 -12.91 -7.67 -5.91
CA SER A 102 -13.27 -6.54 -6.76
C SER A 102 -12.13 -6.17 -7.72
N LEU A 103 -10.88 -6.22 -7.25
CA LEU A 103 -9.69 -6.00 -8.07
C LEU A 103 -9.63 -7.01 -9.22
N ILE A 104 -9.70 -8.32 -8.90
CA ILE A 104 -9.61 -9.40 -9.89
C ILE A 104 -10.77 -9.31 -10.90
N TYR A 105 -11.98 -9.03 -10.42
CA TYR A 105 -13.15 -8.87 -11.26
C TYR A 105 -13.00 -7.71 -12.25
N LEU A 106 -12.51 -6.55 -11.79
CA LEU A 106 -12.22 -5.40 -12.65
C LEU A 106 -11.10 -5.70 -13.66
N CYS A 107 -10.03 -6.37 -13.23
CA CYS A 107 -8.98 -6.82 -14.17
C CYS A 107 -9.56 -7.67 -15.29
N GLY A 108 -10.41 -8.63 -14.97
CA GLY A 108 -11.07 -9.46 -15.97
C GLY A 108 -12.00 -8.69 -16.90
N GLY A 109 -12.71 -7.68 -16.40
CA GLY A 109 -13.51 -6.77 -17.20
C GLY A 109 -12.65 -5.93 -18.16
N ILE A 110 -11.55 -5.38 -17.69
CA ILE A 110 -10.59 -4.62 -18.50
C ILE A 110 -9.97 -5.51 -19.59
N ILE A 111 -9.56 -6.71 -19.26
CA ILE A 111 -8.99 -7.68 -20.22
C ILE A 111 -9.99 -8.00 -21.34
N ASN A 112 -11.28 -8.16 -21.04
CA ASN A 112 -12.30 -8.36 -22.07
C ASN A 112 -12.43 -7.20 -23.06
N HIS A 113 -12.18 -5.97 -22.60
CA HIS A 113 -12.16 -4.80 -23.49
C HIS A 113 -10.87 -4.68 -24.31
N ILE A 114 -9.74 -5.11 -23.75
CA ILE A 114 -8.44 -5.11 -24.43
C ILE A 114 -8.42 -6.19 -25.52
N SER A 115 -8.90 -7.40 -25.20
CA SER A 115 -8.78 -8.59 -26.05
C SER A 115 -10.15 -9.23 -26.31
N THR A 116 -10.88 -8.70 -27.28
CA THR A 116 -12.23 -9.18 -27.63
C THR A 116 -12.26 -10.61 -28.24
N ARG A 117 -11.12 -11.20 -28.59
CA ARG A 117 -11.07 -12.44 -29.39
C ARG A 117 -10.55 -13.69 -28.67
N THR A 118 -10.07 -13.62 -27.42
CA THR A 118 -9.28 -14.73 -26.89
C THR A 118 -9.44 -14.97 -25.39
N LYS A 119 -10.48 -15.73 -25.02
CA LYS A 119 -10.62 -16.27 -23.65
C LYS A 119 -9.37 -17.05 -23.19
N TRP A 120 -8.64 -17.67 -24.09
CA TRP A 120 -7.42 -18.43 -23.79
C TRP A 120 -6.28 -17.56 -23.25
N VAL A 121 -6.26 -16.25 -23.53
CA VAL A 121 -5.30 -15.31 -22.92
C VAL A 121 -5.80 -14.83 -21.57
N LYS A 122 -7.11 -14.56 -21.42
CA LYS A 122 -7.69 -14.01 -20.18
C LYS A 122 -7.46 -14.91 -18.96
N ILE A 123 -7.70 -16.21 -19.10
CA ILE A 123 -7.60 -17.16 -17.99
C ILE A 123 -6.18 -17.24 -17.43
N PRO A 124 -5.10 -17.44 -18.23
CA PRO A 124 -3.73 -17.41 -17.73
C PRO A 124 -3.38 -16.11 -16.99
N PHE A 125 -3.80 -14.96 -17.51
CA PHE A 125 -3.53 -13.68 -16.84
C PHE A 125 -4.31 -13.53 -15.54
N LEU A 126 -5.55 -14.00 -15.47
CA LEU A 126 -6.28 -14.02 -14.19
C LEU A 126 -5.61 -14.95 -13.17
N ILE A 127 -5.08 -16.09 -13.58
CA ILE A 127 -4.32 -17.01 -12.72
C ILE A 127 -3.08 -16.30 -12.19
N LEU A 128 -2.30 -15.62 -13.04
CA LEU A 128 -1.13 -14.85 -12.61
C LEU A 128 -1.48 -13.75 -11.57
N ILE A 129 -2.65 -13.12 -11.69
CA ILE A 129 -3.12 -12.12 -10.72
C ILE A 129 -3.56 -12.78 -9.42
N VAL A 130 -4.40 -13.82 -9.49
CA VAL A 130 -4.98 -14.52 -8.33
C VAL A 130 -3.90 -15.12 -7.43
N PHE A 131 -2.87 -15.70 -8.04
CA PHE A 131 -1.80 -16.39 -7.32
C PHE A 131 -0.52 -15.55 -7.18
N SER A 132 -0.55 -14.26 -7.52
CA SER A 132 0.60 -13.36 -7.33
C SER A 132 0.95 -13.23 -5.85
N PRO A 133 2.15 -13.66 -5.39
CA PRO A 133 2.56 -13.51 -4.00
C PRO A 133 2.58 -12.05 -3.56
N ALA A 134 3.02 -11.14 -4.43
CA ALA A 134 3.01 -9.70 -4.16
C ALA A 134 1.61 -9.16 -3.84
N LEU A 135 0.58 -9.60 -4.57
CA LEU A 135 -0.80 -9.20 -4.30
C LEU A 135 -1.40 -9.95 -3.10
N LEU A 136 -1.17 -11.27 -3.00
CA LEU A 136 -1.68 -12.07 -1.87
C LEU A 136 -1.13 -11.55 -0.55
N THR A 137 0.19 -11.34 -0.45
CA THR A 137 0.80 -10.76 0.75
C THR A 137 0.18 -9.40 1.06
N LEU A 138 0.06 -8.51 0.06
CA LEU A 138 -0.52 -7.19 0.26
C LEU A 138 -1.95 -7.23 0.81
N TYR A 139 -2.80 -8.13 0.28
CA TYR A 139 -4.20 -8.25 0.69
C TYR A 139 -4.41 -9.07 1.98
N THR A 140 -3.38 -9.74 2.49
CA THR A 140 -3.41 -10.37 3.83
C THR A 140 -3.11 -9.39 4.95
N TYR A 141 -2.66 -8.16 4.65
CA TYR A 141 -2.39 -7.11 5.62
C TYR A 141 -3.39 -5.94 5.53
N LEU A 142 -3.57 -5.23 6.63
CA LEU A 142 -4.41 -4.03 6.70
C LEU A 142 -3.65 -2.81 6.18
N LEU A 143 -3.55 -2.68 4.87
CA LEU A 143 -2.72 -1.68 4.19
C LEU A 143 -3.53 -0.83 3.21
N SER A 144 -3.21 0.46 3.14
CA SER A 144 -3.89 1.43 2.26
C SER A 144 -3.74 1.15 0.76
N GLU A 145 -2.70 0.39 0.38
CA GLU A 145 -2.44 -0.07 -0.98
C GLU A 145 -3.57 -0.93 -1.53
N THR A 146 -4.24 -1.70 -0.69
CA THR A 146 -5.34 -2.59 -1.11
C THR A 146 -6.50 -1.80 -1.72
N LEU A 147 -6.90 -0.71 -1.07
CA LEU A 147 -7.90 0.22 -1.57
C LEU A 147 -7.37 1.04 -2.75
N PHE A 148 -6.12 1.49 -2.69
CA PHE A 148 -5.50 2.30 -3.73
C PHE A 148 -5.41 1.58 -5.07
N LEU A 149 -5.06 0.28 -5.08
CA LEU A 149 -5.04 -0.55 -6.30
C LEU A 149 -6.43 -0.66 -6.94
N LEU A 150 -7.48 -0.86 -6.13
CA LEU A 150 -8.85 -0.89 -6.62
C LEU A 150 -9.24 0.47 -7.24
N MET A 151 -8.92 1.58 -6.56
CA MET A 151 -9.19 2.92 -7.06
C MET A 151 -8.42 3.22 -8.34
N THR A 152 -7.19 2.72 -8.49
CA THR A 152 -6.39 2.84 -9.72
C THR A 152 -7.09 2.14 -10.90
N LEU A 153 -7.63 0.95 -10.71
CA LEU A 153 -8.40 0.27 -11.77
C LEU A 153 -9.72 0.99 -12.10
N LEU A 154 -10.43 1.48 -11.08
CA LEU A 154 -11.64 2.31 -11.29
C LEU A 154 -11.31 3.58 -12.06
N PHE A 155 -10.18 4.22 -11.75
CA PHE A 155 -9.69 5.37 -12.50
C PHE A 155 -9.40 5.01 -13.96
N PHE A 156 -8.77 3.86 -14.26
CA PHE A 156 -8.53 3.43 -15.65
C PHE A 156 -9.85 3.26 -16.41
N VAL A 157 -10.86 2.66 -15.77
CA VAL A 157 -12.19 2.52 -16.36
C VAL A 157 -12.85 3.88 -16.60
N ALA A 158 -12.82 4.78 -15.63
CA ALA A 158 -13.40 6.11 -15.73
C ALA A 158 -12.71 6.95 -16.80
N LEU A 159 -11.37 6.92 -16.88
CA LEU A 159 -10.60 7.66 -17.88
C LEU A 159 -10.84 7.11 -19.30
N HIS A 160 -10.97 5.80 -19.44
CA HIS A 160 -11.39 5.19 -20.70
C HIS A 160 -12.77 5.71 -21.15
N GLN A 161 -13.74 5.74 -20.24
CA GLN A 161 -15.10 6.25 -20.54
C GLN A 161 -15.11 7.74 -20.87
N TYR A 162 -14.33 8.56 -20.15
CA TYR A 162 -14.13 9.95 -20.51
C TYR A 162 -13.60 10.07 -21.95
N GLY A 163 -12.63 9.23 -22.29
CA GLY A 163 -12.08 9.19 -23.65
C GLY A 163 -13.11 8.91 -24.74
N GLN A 164 -14.12 8.07 -24.45
CA GLN A 164 -15.18 7.73 -25.40
C GLN A 164 -16.26 8.82 -25.49
N LYS A 165 -16.64 9.42 -24.38
CA LYS A 165 -17.80 10.33 -24.29
C LYS A 165 -17.43 11.81 -24.31
N LYS A 166 -16.25 12.17 -23.78
CA LYS A 166 -15.76 13.57 -23.67
C LYS A 166 -16.74 14.55 -23.00
N THR A 167 -17.59 14.03 -22.07
CA THR A 167 -18.54 14.87 -21.34
C THR A 167 -17.93 15.41 -20.04
N ILE A 168 -18.46 16.55 -19.57
CA ILE A 168 -18.07 17.13 -18.28
C ILE A 168 -18.33 16.15 -17.13
N LEU A 169 -19.47 15.44 -17.15
CA LEU A 169 -19.82 14.47 -16.11
C LEU A 169 -18.76 13.34 -16.00
N THR A 170 -18.33 12.77 -17.15
CA THR A 170 -17.30 11.74 -17.13
C THR A 170 -15.95 12.28 -16.68
N LEU A 171 -15.63 13.53 -16.99
CA LEU A 171 -14.43 14.20 -16.51
C LEU A 171 -14.45 14.39 -14.97
N VAL A 172 -15.59 14.83 -14.42
CA VAL A 172 -15.78 15.00 -12.98
C VAL A 172 -15.62 13.66 -12.26
N VAL A 173 -16.16 12.57 -12.81
CA VAL A 173 -15.99 11.22 -12.21
C VAL A 173 -14.51 10.82 -12.17
N VAL A 174 -13.75 11.06 -13.26
CA VAL A 174 -12.30 10.79 -13.27
C VAL A 174 -11.57 11.63 -12.21
N ALA A 175 -11.93 12.94 -12.13
CA ALA A 175 -11.31 13.86 -11.18
C ALA A 175 -11.60 13.49 -9.72
N LEU A 176 -12.84 13.07 -9.40
CA LEU A 176 -13.22 12.62 -8.07
C LEU A 176 -12.47 11.35 -7.67
N ILE A 177 -12.38 10.34 -8.55
CA ILE A 177 -11.64 9.11 -8.26
C ILE A 177 -10.16 9.44 -8.04
N ALA A 178 -9.54 10.27 -8.90
CA ALA A 178 -8.14 10.67 -8.73
C ALA A 178 -7.92 11.47 -7.44
N GLY A 179 -8.79 12.42 -7.13
CA GLY A 179 -8.69 13.23 -5.91
C GLY A 179 -8.89 12.42 -4.63
N LEU A 180 -9.88 11.53 -4.59
CA LEU A 180 -10.06 10.60 -3.47
C LEU A 180 -8.86 9.65 -3.33
N SER A 181 -8.25 9.22 -4.42
CA SER A 181 -7.03 8.40 -4.37
C SER A 181 -5.87 9.14 -3.72
N CYS A 182 -5.76 10.46 -3.88
CA CYS A 182 -4.72 11.28 -3.24
C CYS A 182 -4.83 11.30 -1.71
N ILE A 183 -6.05 11.23 -1.16
CA ILE A 183 -6.25 11.15 0.29
C ILE A 183 -6.21 9.71 0.82
N VAL A 184 -6.27 8.69 -0.04
CA VAL A 184 -5.97 7.30 0.35
C VAL A 184 -4.46 7.08 0.43
N ARG A 185 -3.71 7.58 -0.55
CA ARG A 185 -2.24 7.58 -0.58
C ARG A 185 -1.73 8.81 -1.34
N TYR A 186 -0.65 9.41 -0.87
CA TYR A 186 -0.02 10.55 -1.57
C TYR A 186 0.37 10.18 -3.02
N ALA A 187 0.68 8.91 -3.29
CA ALA A 187 0.91 8.40 -4.64
C ALA A 187 -0.28 8.57 -5.60
N GLY A 188 -1.49 8.86 -5.09
CA GLY A 188 -2.66 9.20 -5.91
C GLY A 188 -2.46 10.41 -6.83
N VAL A 189 -1.51 11.30 -6.52
CA VAL A 189 -1.10 12.41 -7.40
C VAL A 189 -0.65 11.92 -8.79
N THR A 190 -0.17 10.68 -8.88
CA THR A 190 0.22 10.07 -10.16
C THR A 190 -0.97 9.81 -11.09
N LEU A 191 -2.15 9.54 -10.54
CA LEU A 191 -3.40 9.44 -11.32
C LEU A 191 -3.80 10.80 -11.88
N VAL A 192 -3.64 11.86 -11.07
CA VAL A 192 -3.88 13.24 -11.51
C VAL A 192 -2.89 13.59 -12.62
N GLY A 193 -1.60 13.29 -12.44
CA GLY A 193 -0.57 13.51 -13.47
C GLY A 193 -0.84 12.74 -14.76
N ALA A 194 -1.21 11.47 -14.68
CA ALA A 194 -1.48 10.63 -15.84
C ALA A 194 -2.69 11.14 -16.66
N ALA A 195 -3.82 11.45 -16.02
CA ALA A 195 -4.97 12.01 -16.74
C ALA A 195 -4.69 13.41 -17.26
N GLY A 196 -4.03 14.27 -16.48
CA GLY A 196 -3.62 15.60 -16.89
C GLY A 196 -2.76 15.55 -18.15
N LEU A 197 -1.76 14.68 -18.18
CA LEU A 197 -0.90 14.46 -19.35
C LEU A 197 -1.70 13.96 -20.57
N MET A 198 -2.62 13.00 -20.37
CA MET A 198 -3.45 12.49 -21.45
C MET A 198 -4.41 13.55 -22.00
N ILE A 199 -4.99 14.39 -21.16
CA ILE A 199 -5.85 15.50 -21.61
C ILE A 199 -5.03 16.56 -22.36
N LEU A 200 -3.84 16.89 -21.83
CA LEU A 200 -2.92 17.85 -22.46
C LEU A 200 -2.49 17.41 -23.85
N LEU A 201 -2.19 16.15 -24.03
CA LEU A 201 -1.72 15.57 -25.30
C LEU A 201 -2.85 15.18 -26.24
N ASP A 202 -4.13 15.28 -25.87
CA ASP A 202 -5.27 14.90 -26.71
C ASP A 202 -5.44 15.85 -27.91
N LYS A 203 -5.13 15.36 -29.11
CA LYS A 203 -5.25 16.13 -30.36
C LYS A 203 -6.70 16.43 -30.78
N LYS A 204 -7.68 15.66 -30.29
CA LYS A 204 -9.09 15.84 -30.66
C LYS A 204 -9.78 16.97 -29.89
N LEU A 205 -9.14 17.43 -28.81
CA LEU A 205 -9.64 18.58 -28.05
C LEU A 205 -9.04 19.87 -28.61
N VAL A 206 -9.90 20.79 -28.99
CA VAL A 206 -9.48 22.18 -29.32
C VAL A 206 -8.91 22.84 -28.06
N LEU A 207 -7.95 23.74 -28.21
CA LEU A 207 -7.17 24.33 -27.12
C LEU A 207 -8.05 24.91 -25.99
N LYS A 208 -9.11 25.66 -26.34
CA LYS A 208 -10.04 26.24 -25.35
C LYS A 208 -10.72 25.16 -24.48
N LYS A 209 -11.22 24.08 -25.09
CA LYS A 209 -11.83 22.96 -24.36
C LYS A 209 -10.78 22.20 -23.53
N LYS A 210 -9.57 22.03 -24.08
CA LYS A 210 -8.46 21.37 -23.39
C LYS A 210 -8.09 22.12 -22.11
N ILE A 211 -7.93 23.45 -22.17
CA ILE A 211 -7.65 24.28 -21.00
C ILE A 211 -8.81 24.17 -19.98
N GLY A 212 -10.06 24.31 -20.43
CA GLY A 212 -11.22 24.17 -19.55
C GLY A 212 -11.31 22.80 -18.86
N HIS A 213 -11.04 21.73 -19.60
CA HIS A 213 -11.02 20.37 -19.03
C HIS A 213 -9.85 20.18 -18.05
N LEU A 214 -8.65 20.71 -18.35
CA LEU A 214 -7.50 20.64 -17.45
C LEU A 214 -7.74 21.42 -16.16
N LEU A 215 -8.32 22.63 -16.25
CA LEU A 215 -8.64 23.43 -15.08
C LEU A 215 -9.68 22.73 -14.20
N LEU A 216 -10.80 22.29 -14.79
CA LEU A 216 -11.85 21.57 -14.04
C LEU A 216 -11.32 20.29 -13.40
N PHE A 217 -10.61 19.47 -14.18
CA PHE A 217 -10.03 18.22 -13.71
C PHE A 217 -8.98 18.46 -12.61
N GLY A 218 -8.06 19.40 -12.82
CA GLY A 218 -7.01 19.73 -11.87
C GLY A 218 -7.56 20.28 -10.55
N THR A 219 -8.53 21.22 -10.64
CA THR A 219 -9.17 21.78 -9.44
C THR A 219 -9.82 20.68 -8.58
N ILE A 220 -10.63 19.81 -9.17
CA ILE A 220 -11.31 18.75 -8.42
C ILE A 220 -10.30 17.68 -7.98
N GLY A 221 -9.40 17.25 -8.86
CA GLY A 221 -8.44 16.18 -8.62
C GLY A 221 -7.41 16.52 -7.54
N ILE A 222 -7.07 17.80 -7.37
CA ILE A 222 -6.08 18.24 -6.36
C ILE A 222 -6.78 18.74 -5.09
N ALA A 223 -8.05 19.14 -5.14
CA ALA A 223 -8.74 19.75 -4.01
C ALA A 223 -8.67 18.91 -2.72
N PHE A 224 -8.85 17.59 -2.82
CA PHE A 224 -8.79 16.68 -1.68
C PHE A 224 -7.39 16.62 -1.08
N LEU A 225 -6.36 16.57 -1.92
CA LEU A 225 -4.95 16.62 -1.47
C LEU A 225 -4.66 17.93 -0.76
N VAL A 226 -5.02 19.06 -1.38
CA VAL A 226 -4.79 20.39 -0.79
C VAL A 226 -5.52 20.52 0.53
N ALA A 227 -6.78 20.06 0.63
CA ALA A 227 -7.53 20.08 1.89
C ALA A 227 -6.81 19.26 2.99
N ASN A 228 -6.28 18.07 2.65
CA ASN A 228 -5.52 17.25 3.60
C ASN A 228 -4.20 17.94 4.03
N LEU A 229 -3.45 18.51 3.10
CA LEU A 229 -2.19 19.21 3.40
C LEU A 229 -2.43 20.49 4.23
N VAL A 230 -3.47 21.27 3.90
CA VAL A 230 -3.87 22.45 4.69
C VAL A 230 -4.28 22.04 6.10
N ARG A 231 -5.09 20.99 6.24
CA ARG A 231 -5.43 20.43 7.56
C ARG A 231 -4.16 20.11 8.37
N ASN A 232 -3.22 19.37 7.80
CA ASN A 232 -1.99 18.98 8.48
C ASN A 232 -1.19 20.21 8.90
N SER A 233 -1.01 21.17 7.98
CA SER A 233 -0.27 22.41 8.26
C SER A 233 -0.91 23.26 9.36
N LEU A 234 -2.25 23.31 9.43
CA LEU A 234 -2.95 24.04 10.49
C LEU A 234 -2.81 23.38 11.88
N ILE A 235 -2.61 22.07 11.92
CA ILE A 235 -2.53 21.31 13.18
C ILE A 235 -1.09 21.22 13.69
N THR A 236 -0.13 20.92 12.81
CA THR A 236 1.25 20.62 13.20
C THR A 236 2.30 21.58 12.63
N GLY A 237 1.91 22.51 11.75
CA GLY A 237 2.83 23.35 10.99
C GLY A 237 3.51 22.64 9.82
N MET A 238 3.32 21.32 9.66
CA MET A 238 3.92 20.48 8.62
C MET A 238 2.86 20.00 7.63
N LEU A 239 3.26 19.82 6.35
CA LEU A 239 2.33 19.39 5.29
C LEU A 239 2.08 17.87 5.30
N THR A 240 3.11 17.06 5.59
CA THR A 240 3.07 15.59 5.45
C THR A 240 3.76 14.87 6.61
N GLY A 241 3.74 15.42 7.81
CA GLY A 241 4.53 14.96 8.94
C GLY A 241 6.02 15.29 8.78
N ASP A 242 6.84 14.79 9.69
CA ASP A 242 8.29 14.96 9.62
C ASP A 242 8.87 14.09 8.51
N ARG A 243 9.63 14.69 7.60
CA ARG A 243 10.22 14.00 6.43
C ARG A 243 11.73 14.23 6.41
N GLU A 244 12.42 13.15 6.67
CA GLU A 244 13.87 13.13 6.55
C GLU A 244 14.34 13.03 5.10
N LYS A 245 15.58 13.42 4.84
CA LYS A 245 16.22 13.24 3.55
C LYS A 245 16.53 11.76 3.30
N SER A 246 16.35 11.30 2.06
CA SER A 246 16.72 9.95 1.68
C SER A 246 18.22 9.69 1.91
N LEU A 247 18.51 8.49 2.41
CA LEU A 247 19.87 7.97 2.55
C LEU A 247 20.38 7.28 1.27
N THR A 248 19.48 7.07 0.28
CA THR A 248 19.80 6.35 -0.95
C THR A 248 19.88 7.30 -2.15
N SER A 249 20.90 7.10 -2.98
CA SER A 249 21.10 7.87 -4.20
C SER A 249 20.08 7.51 -5.30
N PHE A 250 19.94 8.38 -6.30
CA PHE A 250 19.09 8.12 -7.46
C PHE A 250 19.44 6.81 -8.19
N PHE A 251 20.72 6.51 -8.35
CA PHE A 251 21.16 5.27 -9.02
C PHE A 251 20.88 4.02 -8.20
N GLU A 252 21.06 4.07 -6.89
CA GLU A 252 20.69 2.98 -5.99
C GLU A 252 19.17 2.73 -6.03
N ASN A 253 18.36 3.77 -6.08
CA ASN A 253 16.92 3.64 -6.22
C ASN A 253 16.51 3.05 -7.58
N ILE A 254 17.21 3.36 -8.67
CA ILE A 254 17.01 2.68 -9.96
C ILE A 254 17.37 1.20 -9.86
N GLN A 255 18.45 0.84 -9.18
CA GLN A 255 18.83 -0.56 -8.97
C GLN A 255 17.78 -1.30 -8.14
N LYS A 256 17.37 -0.75 -7.00
CA LYS A 256 16.29 -1.31 -6.15
C LYS A 256 14.98 -1.47 -6.95
N TYR A 257 14.60 -0.44 -7.71
CA TYR A 257 13.44 -0.51 -8.59
C TYR A 257 13.53 -1.68 -9.58
N ALA A 258 14.70 -1.85 -10.23
CA ALA A 258 14.89 -2.93 -11.19
C ALA A 258 14.79 -4.31 -10.53
N TYR A 259 15.40 -4.50 -9.34
CA TYR A 259 15.30 -5.74 -8.60
C TYR A 259 13.84 -6.07 -8.26
N VAL A 260 13.12 -5.14 -7.63
CA VAL A 260 11.72 -5.35 -7.25
C VAL A 260 10.83 -5.60 -8.47
N PHE A 261 11.09 -4.89 -9.59
CA PHE A 261 10.37 -5.15 -10.83
C PHE A 261 10.69 -6.54 -11.40
N GLY A 262 11.94 -6.99 -11.27
CA GLY A 262 12.35 -8.35 -11.62
C GLY A 262 11.66 -9.42 -10.78
N ASP A 263 11.48 -9.15 -9.48
CA ASP A 263 10.84 -10.07 -8.54
C ASP A 263 9.38 -10.36 -8.91
N PHE A 264 8.64 -9.40 -9.46
CA PHE A 264 7.28 -9.63 -9.94
C PHE A 264 7.18 -10.74 -10.98
N PHE A 265 8.24 -10.96 -11.75
CA PHE A 265 8.29 -11.90 -12.87
C PHE A 265 9.34 -13.00 -12.68
N TYR A 266 9.93 -13.11 -11.48
CA TYR A 266 10.99 -14.08 -11.14
C TYR A 266 12.25 -13.95 -12.00
N PHE A 267 12.65 -12.71 -12.29
CA PHE A 267 13.90 -12.39 -13.00
C PHE A 267 15.04 -11.98 -12.06
N HIS A 268 14.85 -12.08 -10.74
CA HIS A 268 15.83 -11.65 -9.73
C HIS A 268 17.16 -12.44 -9.81
N ASP A 269 17.13 -13.70 -10.24
CA ASP A 269 18.34 -14.52 -10.42
C ASP A 269 19.15 -14.13 -11.66
N LEU A 270 18.62 -13.28 -12.53
CA LEU A 270 19.35 -12.77 -13.67
C LEU A 270 20.37 -11.70 -13.23
N PRO A 271 21.52 -11.59 -13.93
CA PRO A 271 22.45 -10.49 -13.70
C PRO A 271 21.73 -9.13 -13.74
N LEU A 272 22.05 -8.25 -12.79
CA LEU A 272 21.38 -6.93 -12.63
C LEU A 272 21.28 -6.14 -13.94
N ALA A 273 22.32 -6.21 -14.79
CA ALA A 273 22.31 -5.56 -16.09
C ALA A 273 21.14 -6.02 -16.99
N PHE A 274 20.78 -7.31 -16.96
CA PHE A 274 19.63 -7.84 -17.71
C PHE A 274 18.31 -7.39 -17.11
N VAL A 275 18.19 -7.35 -15.79
CA VAL A 275 16.97 -6.88 -15.11
C VAL A 275 16.73 -5.40 -15.41
N ILE A 276 17.79 -4.57 -15.33
CA ILE A 276 17.73 -3.15 -15.73
C ILE A 276 17.34 -3.02 -17.20
N LEU A 277 17.97 -3.81 -18.11
CA LEU A 277 17.66 -3.78 -19.53
C LEU A 277 16.18 -4.12 -19.80
N ILE A 278 15.62 -5.12 -19.11
CA ILE A 278 14.21 -5.48 -19.21
C ILE A 278 13.33 -4.31 -18.75
N GLY A 279 13.59 -3.74 -17.57
CA GLY A 279 12.83 -2.61 -17.02
C GLY A 279 12.89 -1.38 -17.94
N VAL A 280 14.08 -1.01 -18.42
CA VAL A 280 14.26 0.09 -19.38
C VAL A 280 13.55 -0.22 -20.69
N SER A 281 13.60 -1.46 -21.17
CA SER A 281 12.91 -1.86 -22.41
C SER A 281 11.39 -1.72 -22.29
N PHE A 282 10.80 -2.10 -21.16
CA PHE A 282 9.38 -1.85 -20.88
C PHE A 282 9.06 -0.36 -20.88
N PHE A 283 9.86 0.44 -20.22
CA PHE A 283 9.69 1.89 -20.15
C PHE A 283 9.75 2.55 -21.53
N VAL A 284 10.78 2.23 -22.31
CA VAL A 284 10.95 2.72 -23.69
C VAL A 284 9.80 2.25 -24.60
N PHE A 285 9.41 0.97 -24.45
CA PHE A 285 8.32 0.41 -25.22
C PHE A 285 6.98 1.13 -24.94
N TYR A 286 6.68 1.47 -23.68
CA TYR A 286 5.49 2.24 -23.35
C TYR A 286 5.54 3.65 -23.92
N ILE A 287 6.65 4.37 -23.79
CA ILE A 287 6.81 5.71 -24.38
C ILE A 287 6.63 5.63 -25.90
N TYR A 288 7.31 4.67 -26.56
CA TYR A 288 7.21 4.49 -27.99
C TYR A 288 5.77 4.16 -28.44
N SER A 289 5.12 3.23 -27.76
CA SER A 289 3.74 2.85 -28.07
C SER A 289 2.76 4.02 -27.86
N HIS A 290 2.97 4.81 -26.79
CA HIS A 290 2.16 6.01 -26.52
C HIS A 290 2.32 7.05 -27.64
N ILE A 291 3.54 7.31 -28.10
CA ILE A 291 3.81 8.22 -29.23
C ILE A 291 3.11 7.71 -30.48
N ILE A 292 3.25 6.44 -30.85
CA ILE A 292 2.59 5.86 -32.03
C ILE A 292 1.08 5.99 -31.94
N HIS A 293 0.47 5.63 -30.82
CA HIS A 293 -0.97 5.73 -30.63
C HIS A 293 -1.45 7.17 -30.57
N PHE A 294 -0.66 8.09 -30.03
CA PHE A 294 -0.93 9.52 -30.05
C PHE A 294 -0.97 10.06 -31.48
N TYR A 295 -0.02 9.66 -32.34
CA TYR A 295 0.08 10.16 -33.71
C TYR A 295 -0.82 9.44 -34.71
N LYS A 296 -1.11 8.15 -34.52
CA LYS A 296 -1.74 7.30 -35.53
C LYS A 296 -3.14 6.80 -35.18
N SER A 297 -3.58 6.81 -33.92
CA SER A 297 -4.80 6.13 -33.49
C SER A 297 -5.99 7.07 -33.25
N ASN A 298 -7.16 6.67 -33.77
CA ASN A 298 -8.45 7.26 -33.40
C ASN A 298 -8.92 6.87 -31.97
N ARG A 299 -8.24 5.92 -31.31
CA ARG A 299 -8.59 5.37 -29.98
C ARG A 299 -7.54 5.74 -28.94
N TYR A 300 -7.28 7.04 -28.77
CA TYR A 300 -6.24 7.53 -27.87
C TYR A 300 -6.44 7.07 -26.42
N TYR A 301 -7.66 7.08 -25.86
CA TYR A 301 -8.00 6.64 -24.51
C TYR A 301 -8.31 5.13 -24.44
N ASN A 302 -7.51 4.29 -25.05
CA ASN A 302 -7.59 2.86 -24.84
C ASN A 302 -6.85 2.46 -23.54
N TYR A 303 -7.15 1.28 -22.99
CA TYR A 303 -6.51 0.80 -21.75
C TYR A 303 -4.99 0.67 -21.88
N TRP A 304 -4.49 0.34 -23.07
CA TRP A 304 -3.05 0.30 -23.35
C TRP A 304 -2.36 1.63 -23.06
N ASN A 305 -2.86 2.72 -23.62
CA ASN A 305 -2.28 4.03 -23.40
C ASN A 305 -2.49 4.53 -21.96
N ILE A 306 -3.63 4.21 -21.36
CA ILE A 306 -3.93 4.60 -19.98
C ILE A 306 -2.96 3.91 -19.03
N CYS A 307 -2.82 2.59 -19.11
CA CYS A 307 -1.88 1.82 -18.27
C CYS A 307 -0.44 2.25 -18.52
N GLY A 308 -0.04 2.44 -19.79
CA GLY A 308 1.32 2.86 -20.14
C GLY A 308 1.65 4.27 -19.65
N THR A 309 0.72 5.23 -19.79
CA THR A 309 0.92 6.58 -19.27
C THR A 309 1.05 6.56 -17.75
N TYR A 310 0.18 5.84 -17.07
CA TYR A 310 0.25 5.68 -15.62
C TYR A 310 1.55 5.01 -15.19
N PHE A 311 1.96 3.93 -15.86
CA PHE A 311 3.23 3.24 -15.59
C PHE A 311 4.41 4.21 -15.62
N VAL A 312 4.52 5.03 -16.68
CA VAL A 312 5.60 6.01 -16.81
C VAL A 312 5.55 7.07 -15.71
N VAL A 313 4.37 7.66 -15.48
CA VAL A 313 4.19 8.71 -14.46
C VAL A 313 4.47 8.17 -13.05
N TYR A 314 3.98 6.98 -12.72
CA TYR A 314 4.21 6.36 -11.42
C TYR A 314 5.68 5.98 -11.21
N THR A 315 6.36 5.43 -12.24
CA THR A 315 7.78 5.09 -12.18
C THR A 315 8.64 6.32 -11.89
N ILE A 316 8.40 7.41 -12.61
CA ILE A 316 9.11 8.68 -12.38
C ILE A 316 8.85 9.18 -10.94
N PHE A 317 7.58 9.19 -10.53
CA PHE A 317 7.19 9.65 -9.21
C PHE A 317 7.86 8.83 -8.09
N ILE A 318 7.79 7.50 -8.14
CA ILE A 318 8.26 6.66 -7.03
C ILE A 318 9.78 6.69 -6.90
N VAL A 319 10.51 6.71 -8.01
CA VAL A 319 11.98 6.80 -8.01
C VAL A 319 12.44 8.18 -7.50
N LEU A 320 11.78 9.26 -7.93
CA LEU A 320 12.08 10.60 -7.42
C LEU A 320 11.72 10.73 -5.93
N SER A 321 10.55 10.25 -5.52
CA SER A 321 10.13 10.29 -4.12
C SER A 321 11.13 9.54 -3.21
N ALA A 322 11.56 8.34 -3.62
CA ALA A 322 12.57 7.57 -2.90
C ALA A 322 13.94 8.24 -2.84
N THR A 323 14.23 9.14 -3.78
CA THR A 323 15.50 9.88 -3.83
C THR A 323 15.50 11.12 -2.95
N PHE A 324 14.35 11.77 -2.81
CA PHE A 324 14.25 13.02 -2.05
C PHE A 324 13.76 12.86 -0.61
N SER A 325 12.95 11.85 -0.34
CA SER A 325 12.35 11.61 0.96
C SER A 325 12.72 10.23 1.48
N ARG A 326 13.04 10.14 2.77
CA ARG A 326 13.29 8.88 3.45
C ARG A 326 11.97 8.16 3.68
N PHE A 327 11.92 6.91 3.28
CA PHE A 327 10.92 5.93 3.64
C PHE A 327 11.54 4.54 3.49
N GLU A 328 10.84 3.50 3.86
CA GLU A 328 11.28 2.13 3.59
C GLU A 328 11.81 2.00 2.17
N GLY A 329 12.87 1.25 1.95
CA GLY A 329 13.43 1.03 0.62
C GLY A 329 12.36 0.59 -0.38
N LEU A 330 12.55 0.88 -1.67
CA LEU A 330 11.63 0.40 -2.71
C LEU A 330 11.42 -1.12 -2.57
N ASN A 331 10.16 -1.53 -2.47
CA ASN A 331 9.74 -2.90 -2.25
C ASN A 331 8.51 -3.25 -3.11
N MET A 332 8.07 -4.51 -3.07
CA MET A 332 6.92 -4.99 -3.84
C MET A 332 5.62 -4.26 -3.47
N ARG A 333 5.45 -3.88 -2.20
CA ARG A 333 4.32 -3.12 -1.70
C ARG A 333 4.17 -1.78 -2.44
N LEU A 334 5.25 -0.99 -2.47
CA LEU A 334 5.28 0.33 -3.12
C LEU A 334 5.15 0.24 -4.65
N LEU A 335 5.69 -0.81 -5.27
CA LEU A 335 5.66 -1.00 -6.72
C LEU A 335 4.45 -1.81 -7.22
N SER A 336 3.58 -2.28 -6.33
CA SER A 336 2.38 -3.06 -6.70
C SER A 336 1.46 -2.42 -7.76
N PRO A 337 1.27 -1.07 -7.84
CA PRO A 337 0.49 -0.46 -8.92
C PRO A 337 1.11 -0.66 -10.30
N LEU A 338 2.45 -0.79 -10.37
CA LEU A 338 3.15 -1.04 -11.63
C LEU A 338 2.95 -2.47 -12.13
N TYR A 339 2.84 -3.45 -11.22
CA TYR A 339 2.57 -4.83 -11.59
C TYR A 339 1.32 -4.97 -12.45
N LEU A 340 0.18 -4.41 -12.01
CA LEU A 340 -1.07 -4.45 -12.77
C LEU A 340 -1.00 -3.60 -14.04
N SER A 341 -0.41 -2.41 -13.99
CA SER A 341 -0.29 -1.54 -15.17
C SER A 341 0.66 -2.09 -16.23
N CYS A 342 1.55 -3.01 -15.85
CA CYS A 342 2.38 -3.79 -16.77
C CYS A 342 1.63 -5.03 -17.31
N LEU A 343 1.01 -5.81 -16.41
CA LEU A 343 0.41 -7.09 -16.75
C LEU A 343 -0.82 -6.94 -17.67
N LEU A 344 -1.69 -5.95 -17.42
CA LEU A 344 -2.90 -5.75 -18.22
C LEU A 344 -2.60 -5.48 -19.71
N PRO A 345 -1.66 -4.60 -20.09
CA PRO A 345 -1.30 -4.43 -21.50
C PRO A 345 -0.71 -5.67 -22.18
N LEU A 346 -0.01 -6.53 -21.44
CA LEU A 346 0.52 -7.78 -22.01
C LEU A 346 -0.58 -8.69 -22.54
N THR A 347 -1.81 -8.59 -22.02
CA THR A 347 -2.97 -9.32 -22.54
C THR A 347 -3.32 -8.95 -23.98
N PHE A 348 -2.93 -7.75 -24.43
CA PHE A 348 -3.08 -7.30 -25.81
C PHE A 348 -1.86 -7.68 -26.67
N VAL A 349 -0.65 -7.43 -26.13
CA VAL A 349 0.61 -7.65 -26.87
C VAL A 349 0.78 -9.11 -27.24
N THR A 350 0.53 -10.01 -26.29
CA THR A 350 0.71 -11.45 -26.49
C THR A 350 -0.05 -11.97 -27.72
N PRO A 351 -1.38 -11.83 -27.82
CA PRO A 351 -2.11 -12.29 -29.01
C PRO A 351 -1.76 -11.48 -30.27
N TRP A 352 -1.43 -10.20 -30.14
CA TRP A 352 -1.04 -9.37 -31.27
C TRP A 352 0.27 -9.86 -31.90
N VAL A 353 1.32 -10.13 -31.11
CA VAL A 353 2.60 -10.64 -31.59
C VAL A 353 2.41 -12.04 -32.19
N ILE A 354 1.66 -12.93 -31.51
CA ILE A 354 1.36 -14.26 -32.01
C ILE A 354 0.65 -14.21 -33.36
N SER A 355 -0.25 -13.24 -33.58
CA SER A 355 -1.00 -13.08 -34.84
C SER A 355 -0.15 -12.61 -36.01
N LYS A 356 1.02 -12.03 -35.76
CA LYS A 356 1.96 -11.56 -36.80
C LYS A 356 2.90 -12.66 -37.30
N LEU A 357 2.94 -13.79 -36.62
CA LEU A 357 3.79 -14.92 -36.93
C LEU A 357 3.00 -16.05 -37.61
N ASN A 358 3.66 -16.75 -38.54
CA ASN A 358 3.11 -17.89 -39.26
C ASN A 358 3.98 -19.13 -39.04
N GLY A 359 3.37 -20.30 -39.27
CA GLY A 359 4.04 -21.59 -39.24
C GLY A 359 4.73 -21.89 -37.91
N TRP A 360 5.90 -22.49 -37.96
CA TRP A 360 6.67 -22.93 -36.78
C TRP A 360 7.04 -21.81 -35.82
N LYS A 361 7.28 -20.56 -36.30
CA LYS A 361 7.59 -19.40 -35.49
C LYS A 361 6.45 -19.05 -34.52
N ARG A 362 5.19 -19.18 -34.99
CA ARG A 362 4.00 -18.97 -34.17
C ARG A 362 3.90 -19.99 -33.03
N TYR A 363 4.07 -21.30 -33.38
CA TYR A 363 4.03 -22.36 -32.38
C TYR A 363 5.19 -22.25 -31.38
N GLY A 364 6.41 -21.94 -31.88
CA GLY A 364 7.56 -21.70 -31.04
C GLY A 364 7.32 -20.59 -30.01
N LEU A 365 6.74 -19.45 -30.43
CA LEU A 365 6.44 -18.35 -29.51
C LEU A 365 5.34 -18.74 -28.51
N ILE A 366 4.29 -19.45 -28.93
CA ILE A 366 3.26 -19.97 -28.02
C ILE A 366 3.90 -20.90 -26.98
N SER A 367 4.80 -21.79 -27.39
CA SER A 367 5.51 -22.68 -26.47
C SER A 367 6.32 -21.91 -25.44
N VAL A 368 7.03 -20.84 -25.86
CA VAL A 368 7.77 -19.96 -24.95
C VAL A 368 6.81 -19.32 -23.91
N PHE A 369 5.66 -18.78 -24.34
CA PHE A 369 4.68 -18.21 -23.40
C PHE A 369 4.11 -19.26 -22.44
N VAL A 370 3.84 -20.48 -22.92
CA VAL A 370 3.36 -21.56 -22.06
C VAL A 370 4.44 -21.95 -21.04
N ILE A 371 5.69 -22.09 -21.46
CA ILE A 371 6.81 -22.42 -20.56
C ILE A 371 6.96 -21.33 -19.50
N LEU A 372 7.02 -20.05 -19.90
CA LEU A 372 7.12 -18.92 -18.98
C LEU A 372 5.93 -18.91 -17.99
N PHE A 373 4.73 -19.13 -18.48
CA PHE A 373 3.54 -19.22 -17.63
C PHE A 373 3.65 -20.35 -16.59
N VAL A 374 4.08 -21.53 -17.00
CA VAL A 374 4.27 -22.67 -16.08
C VAL A 374 5.37 -22.38 -15.07
N VAL A 375 6.50 -21.84 -15.51
CA VAL A 375 7.64 -21.49 -14.62
C VAL A 375 7.23 -20.42 -13.59
N ILE A 376 6.59 -19.33 -14.03
CA ILE A 376 6.13 -18.27 -13.11
C ILE A 376 5.14 -18.84 -12.09
N ASN A 377 4.15 -19.64 -12.53
CA ASN A 377 3.17 -20.23 -11.61
C ASN A 377 3.80 -21.25 -10.64
N TYR A 378 4.84 -21.96 -11.06
CA TYR A 378 5.59 -22.86 -10.17
C TYR A 378 6.27 -22.07 -9.04
N TYR A 379 6.94 -20.96 -9.35
CA TYR A 379 7.55 -20.10 -8.34
C TYR A 379 6.50 -19.42 -7.46
N GLN A 380 5.41 -18.91 -8.05
CA GLN A 380 4.29 -18.36 -7.28
C GLN A 380 3.72 -19.39 -6.29
N TYR A 381 3.54 -20.63 -6.73
CA TYR A 381 3.11 -21.71 -5.83
C TYR A 381 4.11 -21.97 -4.70
N LYS A 382 5.41 -22.01 -5.00
CA LYS A 382 6.46 -22.23 -4.01
C LYS A 382 6.44 -21.14 -2.93
N ASP A 383 6.41 -19.88 -3.32
CA ASP A 383 6.40 -18.73 -2.41
C ASP A 383 5.13 -18.69 -1.58
N ASN A 384 3.98 -18.83 -2.24
CA ASN A 384 2.69 -18.89 -1.55
C ASN A 384 2.61 -20.04 -0.55
N ARG A 385 3.20 -21.20 -0.88
CA ARG A 385 3.25 -22.34 0.05
C ARG A 385 4.04 -22.02 1.30
N VAL A 386 5.24 -21.44 1.15
CA VAL A 386 6.09 -21.03 2.27
C VAL A 386 5.36 -20.01 3.15
N PHE A 387 4.81 -18.98 2.51
CA PHE A 387 4.06 -17.92 3.21
C PHE A 387 2.81 -18.47 3.92
N TYR A 388 2.06 -19.37 3.27
CA TYR A 388 0.90 -20.04 3.87
C TYR A 388 1.29 -20.91 5.09
N GLN A 389 2.38 -21.66 5.00
CA GLN A 389 2.87 -22.48 6.11
C GLN A 389 3.22 -21.58 7.31
N ALA A 390 4.02 -20.53 7.10
CA ALA A 390 4.34 -19.58 8.16
C ALA A 390 3.09 -18.96 8.78
N ALA A 391 2.15 -18.49 7.96
CA ALA A 391 0.90 -17.88 8.43
C ALA A 391 0.00 -18.85 9.22
N THR A 392 0.04 -20.17 8.91
CA THR A 392 -0.78 -21.16 9.62
C THR A 392 -0.11 -21.71 10.88
N GLU A 393 1.21 -21.66 10.97
CA GLU A 393 1.98 -22.16 12.11
C GLU A 393 2.14 -21.12 13.23
N ALA A 394 2.36 -19.85 12.84
CA ALA A 394 2.71 -18.80 13.81
C ALA A 394 1.88 -17.50 13.64
N GLY A 395 0.94 -17.45 12.70
CA GLY A 395 0.25 -16.22 12.32
C GLY A 395 1.01 -15.45 11.24
N LEU A 396 0.39 -14.38 10.72
CA LEU A 396 1.03 -13.49 9.74
C LEU A 396 2.14 -12.69 10.42
N PRO A 397 3.31 -12.52 9.78
CA PRO A 397 4.41 -11.72 10.31
C PRO A 397 3.98 -10.32 10.79
N GLY A 398 4.65 -9.80 11.80
CA GLY A 398 4.28 -8.55 12.48
C GLY A 398 3.34 -8.77 13.66
N TYR A 399 2.50 -7.79 13.98
CA TYR A 399 1.65 -7.83 15.18
C TYR A 399 0.50 -8.85 15.16
N ALA A 400 0.36 -9.63 14.11
CA ALA A 400 -0.59 -10.76 14.03
C ALA A 400 0.04 -12.09 14.42
N GLU A 401 1.33 -12.16 14.73
CA GLU A 401 2.00 -13.37 15.20
C GLU A 401 1.55 -13.80 16.59
N ASP A 402 1.58 -15.12 16.81
CA ASP A 402 1.25 -15.73 18.10
C ASP A 402 2.23 -15.32 19.21
N SER A 403 3.47 -15.01 18.88
CA SER A 403 4.48 -14.47 19.79
C SER A 403 3.96 -13.23 20.53
N TRP A 404 3.37 -12.28 19.81
CA TRP A 404 2.79 -11.07 20.41
C TRP A 404 1.53 -11.35 21.23
N ARG A 405 0.64 -12.22 20.74
CA ARG A 405 -0.60 -12.58 21.44
C ARG A 405 -0.35 -13.29 22.75
N ASN A 406 0.69 -14.11 22.78
CA ASN A 406 1.07 -14.90 23.93
C ASN A 406 2.15 -14.23 24.79
N SER A 407 2.57 -12.99 24.46
CA SER A 407 3.60 -12.26 25.20
C SER A 407 3.28 -12.18 26.69
N PRO A 408 4.12 -12.75 27.58
CA PRO A 408 3.98 -12.64 29.01
C PRO A 408 4.01 -11.18 29.51
N ILE A 409 4.83 -10.31 28.90
CA ILE A 409 4.90 -8.89 29.27
C ILE A 409 3.59 -8.17 28.96
N LEU A 410 3.04 -8.35 27.75
CA LEU A 410 1.76 -7.71 27.37
C LEU A 410 0.60 -8.27 28.21
N ASN A 411 0.61 -9.56 28.50
CA ASN A 411 -0.37 -10.20 29.36
C ASN A 411 -0.27 -9.71 30.82
N TYR A 412 0.93 -9.50 31.34
CA TYR A 412 1.13 -8.89 32.65
C TYR A 412 0.55 -7.47 32.70
N ILE A 413 0.87 -6.62 31.74
CA ILE A 413 0.34 -5.26 31.62
C ILE A 413 -1.19 -5.29 31.53
N LYS A 414 -1.76 -6.19 30.72
CA LYS A 414 -3.20 -6.35 30.54
C LYS A 414 -3.92 -6.79 31.81
N SER A 415 -3.31 -7.68 32.61
CA SER A 415 -3.90 -8.20 33.84
C SER A 415 -3.95 -7.20 34.98
N ASP A 416 -3.03 -6.24 35.01
CA ASP A 416 -2.92 -5.24 36.08
C ASP A 416 -2.96 -3.79 35.52
N LYS A 417 -3.91 -3.53 34.61
CA LYS A 417 -4.08 -2.16 34.03
C LYS A 417 -4.23 -1.05 35.07
N LYS A 418 -4.80 -1.37 36.25
CA LYS A 418 -4.99 -0.38 37.32
C LYS A 418 -3.68 0.15 37.90
N ARG A 419 -2.59 -0.61 37.75
CA ARG A 419 -1.25 -0.19 38.14
C ARG A 419 -0.71 0.93 37.27
N PHE A 420 -1.07 0.91 36.00
CA PHE A 420 -0.68 1.94 35.03
C PHE A 420 -1.63 3.13 35.21
N LYS A 421 -1.28 4.01 36.17
CA LYS A 421 -2.09 5.15 36.57
C LYS A 421 -2.38 6.05 35.37
N GLU A 422 -3.58 6.57 35.31
CA GLU A 422 -3.96 7.62 34.37
C GLU A 422 -2.98 8.81 34.51
N GLY A 423 -2.39 9.26 33.40
CA GLY A 423 -1.39 10.33 33.37
C GLY A 423 0.08 9.90 33.58
N THR A 424 0.38 8.61 33.87
CA THR A 424 1.75 8.11 33.88
C THR A 424 2.10 7.60 32.48
N ARG A 425 3.15 8.19 31.86
CA ARG A 425 3.59 7.82 30.51
C ARG A 425 4.17 6.41 30.47
N ILE A 426 3.99 5.76 29.32
CA ILE A 426 4.61 4.48 29.00
C ILE A 426 5.48 4.71 27.76
N TYR A 427 6.76 4.41 27.87
CA TYR A 427 7.68 4.41 26.73
C TYR A 427 7.95 2.96 26.32
N SER A 428 8.08 2.71 25.02
CA SER A 428 8.39 1.39 24.49
C SER A 428 9.15 1.50 23.16
N ASP A 429 9.97 0.51 22.86
CA ASP A 429 10.53 0.25 21.52
C ASP A 429 9.52 -0.47 20.60
N GLY A 430 8.41 -0.98 21.16
CA GLY A 430 7.26 -1.58 20.46
C GLY A 430 5.94 -0.98 20.96
N ASN A 431 5.80 0.34 20.90
CA ASN A 431 4.65 1.09 21.40
C ASN A 431 3.33 0.66 20.74
N GLU A 432 3.35 0.30 19.45
CA GLU A 432 2.18 -0.23 18.72
C GLU A 432 1.68 -1.54 19.33
N ALA A 433 2.60 -2.44 19.75
CA ALA A 433 2.22 -3.69 20.41
C ALA A 433 1.57 -3.41 21.77
N VAL A 434 2.13 -2.48 22.55
CA VAL A 434 1.53 -2.06 23.84
C VAL A 434 0.10 -1.57 23.61
N TYR A 435 -0.11 -0.66 22.65
CA TYR A 435 -1.45 -0.17 22.32
C TYR A 435 -2.38 -1.28 21.84
N LEU A 436 -1.96 -2.07 20.88
CA LEU A 436 -2.81 -3.07 20.23
C LEU A 436 -3.34 -4.11 21.22
N PHE A 437 -2.47 -4.62 22.09
CA PHE A 437 -2.80 -5.75 22.98
C PHE A 437 -3.31 -5.33 24.35
N THR A 438 -2.94 -4.13 24.82
CA THR A 438 -3.34 -3.66 26.14
C THR A 438 -4.38 -2.53 26.09
N GLY A 439 -4.46 -1.78 25.00
CA GLY A 439 -5.27 -0.58 24.84
C GLY A 439 -4.75 0.62 25.66
N LEU A 440 -3.50 0.57 26.12
CA LEU A 440 -2.82 1.69 26.77
C LEU A 440 -2.04 2.48 25.71
N GLN A 441 -2.02 3.81 25.85
CA GLN A 441 -1.16 4.66 25.04
C GLN A 441 0.30 4.46 25.47
N ALA A 442 1.19 4.35 24.51
CA ALA A 442 2.63 4.28 24.73
C ALA A 442 3.34 5.14 23.69
N ASP A 443 4.34 5.85 24.14
CA ASP A 443 5.20 6.68 23.32
C ASP A 443 6.41 5.86 22.88
N LEU A 444 6.94 6.16 21.68
CA LEU A 444 8.16 5.52 21.21
C LEU A 444 9.36 6.05 22.01
N VAL A 445 10.33 5.19 22.29
CA VAL A 445 11.61 5.62 22.88
C VAL A 445 12.32 6.60 21.95
N PRO A 446 13.07 7.62 22.48
CA PRO A 446 13.59 8.71 21.67
C PRO A 446 14.60 8.24 20.61
N HIS A 447 14.58 8.90 19.47
CA HIS A 447 15.51 8.70 18.38
C HIS A 447 16.92 9.22 18.74
N VAL A 448 17.98 8.47 18.40
CA VAL A 448 19.37 8.80 18.76
C VAL A 448 19.84 10.10 18.11
N GLU A 449 19.44 10.35 16.87
CA GLU A 449 19.88 11.51 16.08
C GLU A 449 19.05 12.77 16.34
N SER A 450 17.83 12.63 16.89
CA SER A 450 16.97 13.76 17.25
C SER A 450 17.33 14.30 18.63
N LYS A 451 18.15 15.35 18.64
CA LYS A 451 18.51 16.03 19.91
C LYS A 451 17.28 16.55 20.66
N GLY A 452 16.26 17.03 19.93
CA GLY A 452 15.02 17.54 20.52
C GLY A 452 14.24 16.46 21.25
N ASP A 453 14.07 15.28 20.63
CA ASP A 453 13.33 14.16 21.24
C ASP A 453 14.04 13.64 22.48
N TYR A 454 15.37 13.56 22.41
CA TYR A 454 16.15 13.12 23.56
C TYR A 454 16.17 14.12 24.71
N GLU A 455 16.20 15.42 24.43
CA GLU A 455 16.09 16.49 25.44
C GLU A 455 14.69 16.49 26.06
N ASN A 456 13.64 16.40 25.27
CA ASN A 456 12.27 16.27 25.77
C ASN A 456 12.10 15.03 26.66
N PHE A 457 12.65 13.89 26.25
CA PHE A 457 12.64 12.68 27.06
C PHE A 457 13.38 12.86 28.38
N LYS A 458 14.51 13.59 28.40
CA LYS A 458 15.23 13.90 29.64
C LYS A 458 14.44 14.80 30.60
N GLU A 459 13.68 15.74 30.09
CA GLU A 459 12.78 16.55 30.91
C GLU A 459 11.69 15.67 31.55
N GLU A 460 11.13 14.72 30.78
CA GLU A 460 10.14 13.77 31.29
C GLU A 460 10.72 12.76 32.30
N GLN A 461 12.04 12.53 32.31
CA GLN A 461 12.71 11.69 33.32
C GLN A 461 12.61 12.26 34.77
N GLN A 462 12.14 13.49 34.93
CA GLN A 462 11.81 14.04 36.23
C GLN A 462 10.47 13.52 36.79
N ASN A 463 9.68 12.88 35.98
CA ASN A 463 8.37 12.31 36.32
C ASN A 463 8.42 10.77 36.43
N ASP A 464 7.40 10.21 37.07
CA ASP A 464 7.21 8.76 37.04
C ASP A 464 6.85 8.31 35.63
N TYR A 465 7.45 7.23 35.13
CA TYR A 465 7.05 6.61 33.89
C TYR A 465 7.37 5.10 33.88
N TYR A 466 6.73 4.37 32.94
CA TYR A 466 7.01 2.96 32.69
C TYR A 466 7.83 2.84 31.40
N LEU A 467 8.76 1.88 31.36
CA LEU A 467 9.53 1.50 30.17
C LEU A 467 9.25 0.02 29.85
N VAL A 468 8.61 -0.22 28.72
CA VAL A 468 8.40 -1.57 28.17
C VAL A 468 9.42 -1.78 27.07
N TRP A 469 10.22 -2.83 27.18
CA TRP A 469 11.27 -3.12 26.21
C TRP A 469 11.10 -4.52 25.64
N PHE A 470 11.04 -4.62 24.30
CA PHE A 470 10.97 -5.87 23.56
C PHE A 470 12.28 -6.10 22.81
N TYR A 471 12.92 -7.26 22.99
CA TYR A 471 14.23 -7.50 22.37
C TYR A 471 14.17 -7.63 20.85
N ASP A 472 13.03 -8.05 20.30
CA ASP A 472 12.83 -8.20 18.85
C ASP A 472 12.48 -6.88 18.14
N CYS A 473 12.20 -5.79 18.90
CA CYS A 473 11.95 -4.45 18.36
C CYS A 473 13.19 -3.54 18.37
N ALA A 474 14.36 -4.07 18.81
CA ALA A 474 15.58 -3.26 18.93
C ALA A 474 16.01 -2.68 17.57
N ASP A 475 15.89 -1.36 17.43
CA ASP A 475 16.31 -0.61 16.26
C ASP A 475 17.47 0.31 16.66
N PRO A 476 18.62 0.27 15.94
CA PRO A 476 19.78 1.10 16.25
C PRO A 476 19.52 2.62 16.11
N GLU A 477 18.44 3.02 15.46
CA GLU A 477 18.04 4.43 15.34
C GLU A 477 17.50 4.99 16.67
N TYR A 478 17.05 4.12 17.59
CA TYR A 478 16.54 4.53 18.90
C TYR A 478 17.55 4.33 20.02
N VAL A 479 17.35 5.05 21.12
CA VAL A 479 18.20 4.96 22.30
C VAL A 479 18.15 3.56 22.87
N SER A 480 19.32 2.91 23.01
CA SER A 480 19.40 1.53 23.49
C SER A 480 19.04 1.39 24.98
N LEU A 481 18.44 0.25 25.34
CA LEU A 481 18.12 -0.11 26.73
C LEU A 481 19.35 0.05 27.65
N VAL A 482 20.52 -0.38 27.20
CA VAL A 482 21.77 -0.29 27.98
C VAL A 482 22.10 1.16 28.34
N LYS A 483 21.88 2.11 27.43
CA LYS A 483 22.09 3.53 27.69
C LYS A 483 21.07 4.04 28.70
N LEU A 484 19.79 3.72 28.52
CA LEU A 484 18.73 4.14 29.44
C LEU A 484 18.97 3.66 30.87
N LEU A 485 19.33 2.35 31.04
CA LEU A 485 19.60 1.76 32.36
C LEU A 485 20.88 2.30 33.02
N LYS A 486 21.85 2.83 32.26
CA LYS A 486 23.06 3.47 32.82
C LYS A 486 22.80 4.89 33.28
N GLU A 487 21.91 5.62 32.58
CA GLU A 487 21.66 7.03 32.85
C GLU A 487 20.62 7.26 33.96
N ASN A 488 19.74 6.26 34.20
CA ASN A 488 18.62 6.42 35.12
C ASN A 488 18.43 5.17 36.00
N TYR A 489 17.77 5.41 37.15
CA TYR A 489 17.37 4.32 38.05
C TYR A 489 16.03 3.75 37.62
N TYR A 490 15.96 2.44 37.52
CA TYR A 490 14.77 1.69 37.19
C TYR A 490 14.52 0.54 38.16
N VAL A 491 13.26 0.29 38.47
CA VAL A 491 12.80 -0.89 39.19
C VAL A 491 12.22 -1.86 38.19
N GLU A 492 12.80 -3.06 38.04
CA GLU A 492 12.25 -4.10 37.19
C GLU A 492 10.96 -4.66 37.80
N LEU A 493 9.87 -4.61 37.06
CA LEU A 493 8.55 -5.07 37.50
C LEU A 493 8.19 -6.42 36.97
N ALA A 494 8.63 -6.74 35.74
CA ALA A 494 8.43 -8.02 35.10
C ALA A 494 9.57 -8.31 34.11
N SER A 495 9.91 -9.58 33.97
CA SER A 495 10.93 -10.09 33.05
C SER A 495 10.41 -11.32 32.34
N ALA A 496 10.60 -11.39 31.05
CA ALA A 496 10.23 -12.52 30.20
C ALA A 496 11.29 -12.71 29.09
N PRO A 497 11.30 -13.84 28.38
CA PRO A 497 12.26 -14.08 27.31
C PRO A 497 12.23 -13.02 26.20
N GLU A 498 11.05 -12.51 25.87
CA GLU A 498 10.83 -11.52 24.79
C GLU A 498 11.06 -10.08 25.22
N GLY A 499 11.13 -9.78 26.54
CA GLY A 499 11.26 -8.38 26.96
C GLY A 499 11.20 -8.15 28.46
N ARG A 500 11.20 -6.89 28.85
CA ARG A 500 11.16 -6.43 30.24
C ARG A 500 10.26 -5.22 30.43
N LEU A 501 9.72 -5.13 31.64
CA LEU A 501 8.95 -3.99 32.09
C LEU A 501 9.64 -3.34 33.28
N TYR A 502 9.91 -2.07 33.16
CA TYR A 502 10.55 -1.25 34.20
C TYR A 502 9.64 -0.11 34.65
N PHE A 503 9.84 0.32 35.88
CA PHE A 503 9.29 1.56 36.43
C PHE A 503 10.41 2.51 36.78
N HIS A 504 10.33 3.75 36.30
CA HIS A 504 11.21 4.84 36.70
C HIS A 504 10.47 5.75 37.69
N PRO A 505 10.91 5.79 38.99
CA PRO A 505 10.38 6.75 39.97
C PRO A 505 10.97 8.12 39.76
N SER A 506 10.17 9.17 39.88
CA SER A 506 10.61 10.55 39.77
C SER A 506 11.72 10.88 40.77
N SER A 507 12.65 11.76 40.39
CA SER A 507 13.77 12.19 41.22
C SER A 507 13.35 12.87 42.55
N LYS A 508 12.08 13.28 42.66
CA LYS A 508 11.52 13.84 43.90
C LYS A 508 11.46 12.85 45.06
N VAL A 509 11.41 11.55 44.78
CA VAL A 509 11.37 10.48 45.82
C VAL A 509 12.75 10.18 46.37
N ASN A 510 13.82 10.46 45.64
CA ASN A 510 15.21 10.17 46.04
C ASN A 510 15.86 11.24 46.97
N GLN A 511 15.19 12.37 47.20
CA GLN A 511 15.68 13.41 48.13
C GLN A 511 15.18 13.25 49.58
N THR A 512 14.37 12.23 49.85
CA THR A 512 13.76 11.97 51.16
C THR A 512 14.19 10.65 51.81
N LYS A 513 15.32 10.06 51.41
CA LYS A 513 15.94 8.94 52.12
C LYS A 513 17.36 9.26 52.57
#